data_bd984677f56766e3851c626d8772c5cd
#
_entry.id   bd984677f56766e3851c626d8772c5cd
#
_cell.length_a   1.000
_cell.length_b   1.000
_cell.length_c   1.000
_cell.angle_alpha   90.00
_cell.angle_beta   90.00
_cell.angle_gamma   90.00
#
_symmetry.space_group_name_H-M   'P 1'
#
loop_
_entity.id
_entity.type
_entity.pdbx_description
1 polymer ?
#
loop_
_entity_poly.entity_id
_entity_poly.type
_entity_poly.pdbx_seq_one_letter_code
_entity_poly.pdbx_strand_id
1 'polypeptide(L)'
;MKRNIALILAAVLAASMISCGGNDTADTTDTTGAGTESAVVTEEVIEANTVATKLQVAFIDAVKANPAATAEEIAAVCAQHEAVSLIGPAVMPMAEGWLNGFTAESITGFSECAVFAPMIGTIPFMGYIFTLPEGADVEAFKTQLTSTADLRWNICTAADEMVCDDEGNKVFFVMAPLSFEE
;
A
#
# COMPACT_ATOMS: atom_id res chain seq x y z
N MET A 1 -4.36 28.60 -35.73
CA MET A 1 -3.09 29.35 -35.84
C MET A 1 -2.05 28.64 -35.00
N LYS A 2 -1.17 27.90 -35.66
CA LYS A 2 0.30 27.93 -35.72
C LYS A 2 0.97 28.01 -34.33
N ARG A 3 1.50 26.83 -33.88
CA ARG A 3 2.92 26.37 -33.83
C ARG A 3 3.77 27.13 -32.80
N ASN A 4 4.34 26.39 -31.81
CA ASN A 4 5.80 26.24 -31.79
C ASN A 4 6.22 25.07 -30.88
N ILE A 5 6.95 24.15 -31.51
CA ILE A 5 7.73 23.05 -30.96
C ILE A 5 9.09 23.65 -30.57
N ALA A 6 9.59 23.33 -29.38
CA ALA A 6 11.00 23.48 -29.07
C ALA A 6 11.53 22.20 -28.43
N LEU A 7 12.20 21.40 -29.26
CA LEU A 7 13.11 20.34 -28.88
C LEU A 7 14.40 20.96 -28.32
N ILE A 8 14.86 20.52 -27.16
CA ILE A 8 16.27 20.67 -26.78
C ILE A 8 16.80 19.27 -26.37
N LEU A 9 17.57 18.69 -27.29
CA LEU A 9 18.47 17.58 -27.06
C LEU A 9 19.76 18.15 -26.45
N ALA A 10 20.24 17.59 -25.35
CA ALA A 10 21.63 17.73 -24.94
C ALA A 10 22.16 16.40 -24.46
N ALA A 11 22.94 15.77 -25.31
CA ALA A 11 23.78 14.62 -25.01
C ALA A 11 25.11 15.12 -24.43
N VAL A 12 25.58 14.52 -23.33
CA VAL A 12 26.96 14.64 -22.89
C VAL A 12 27.50 13.24 -22.60
N LEU A 13 28.42 12.82 -23.48
CA LEU A 13 29.32 11.68 -23.32
C LEU A 13 30.61 12.19 -22.62
N ALA A 14 31.12 11.43 -21.64
CA ALA A 14 32.55 11.42 -21.31
C ALA A 14 32.80 10.12 -20.50
N ALA A 15 33.37 9.12 -21.06
CA ALA A 15 34.79 8.80 -21.30
C ALA A 15 35.45 8.16 -20.06
N SER A 16 35.66 6.86 -20.18
CA SER A 16 36.46 5.91 -19.43
C SER A 16 37.94 6.33 -19.28
N MET A 17 38.51 6.06 -18.11
CA MET A 17 39.98 5.82 -17.99
C MET A 17 40.20 4.58 -17.17
N ILE A 18 40.71 3.55 -17.85
CA ILE A 18 41.33 2.34 -17.32
C ILE A 18 42.76 2.72 -16.95
N SER A 19 43.21 2.39 -15.75
CA SER A 19 44.62 2.29 -15.41
C SER A 19 44.90 1.02 -14.66
N CYS A 20 45.59 0.10 -15.30
CA CYS A 20 46.24 -1.07 -14.74
C CYS A 20 47.65 -0.71 -14.22
N GLY A 21 48.07 -1.32 -13.11
CA GLY A 21 49.50 -1.40 -12.74
C GLY A 21 49.73 -1.69 -11.29
N GLY A 22 50.04 -2.94 -10.93
CA GLY A 22 51.27 -3.52 -10.38
C GLY A 22 51.52 -3.39 -8.88
N ASN A 23 51.38 -4.48 -8.24
CA ASN A 23 52.22 -5.23 -7.24
C ASN A 23 53.10 -4.49 -6.20
N ASP A 24 52.91 -4.85 -4.96
CA ASP A 24 53.77 -5.33 -3.87
C ASP A 24 53.58 -4.69 -2.50
N THR A 25 53.31 -5.61 -1.56
CA THR A 25 53.82 -5.75 -0.18
C THR A 25 53.51 -4.70 0.90
N ALA A 26 52.73 -5.20 1.88
CA ALA A 26 52.84 -5.06 3.34
C ALA A 26 52.72 -3.70 4.02
N ASP A 27 51.82 -3.69 4.92
CA ASP A 27 51.81 -3.31 6.34
C ASP A 27 50.72 -2.30 6.74
N THR A 28 49.91 -2.78 7.64
CA THR A 28 49.18 -2.15 8.77
C THR A 28 48.92 -0.65 8.71
N THR A 29 47.68 -0.24 8.70
CA THR A 29 46.93 0.54 9.74
C THR A 29 45.66 1.14 9.18
N ASP A 30 44.56 0.79 9.82
CA ASP A 30 43.32 1.55 10.14
C ASP A 30 43.10 2.87 9.37
N THR A 31 42.04 2.91 8.53
CA THR A 31 41.23 4.11 8.29
C THR A 31 39.90 3.75 7.68
N THR A 32 38.86 4.06 8.40
CA THR A 32 37.45 4.18 8.08
C THR A 32 37.17 4.55 6.62
N GLY A 33 36.73 3.60 5.82
CA GLY A 33 36.18 3.81 4.49
C GLY A 33 34.64 3.71 4.59
N ALA A 34 33.95 4.84 4.45
CA ALA A 34 32.50 4.87 4.28
C ALA A 34 32.13 4.16 2.98
N GLY A 35 31.74 2.90 3.08
CA GLY A 35 31.08 2.17 2.01
C GLY A 35 29.68 2.72 1.84
N THR A 36 29.40 3.31 0.68
CA THR A 36 28.05 3.58 0.24
C THR A 36 27.37 2.23 -0.01
N GLU A 37 26.68 1.75 0.99
CA GLU A 37 25.82 0.58 0.90
C GLU A 37 24.62 0.98 0.03
N SER A 38 24.66 0.52 -1.21
CA SER A 38 23.50 0.54 -2.09
C SER A 38 22.46 -0.36 -1.43
N ALA A 39 21.44 0.24 -0.81
CA ALA A 39 20.31 -0.49 -0.29
C ALA A 39 19.66 -1.24 -1.46
N VAL A 40 19.89 -2.54 -1.52
CA VAL A 40 19.07 -3.45 -2.33
C VAL A 40 17.72 -3.46 -1.64
N VAL A 41 16.75 -2.74 -2.20
CA VAL A 41 15.35 -2.85 -1.83
C VAL A 41 14.93 -4.25 -2.24
N THR A 42 14.92 -5.18 -1.30
CA THR A 42 14.34 -6.50 -1.48
C THR A 42 12.84 -6.28 -1.48
N GLU A 43 12.20 -6.38 -2.62
CA GLU A 43 10.73 -6.43 -2.71
C GLU A 43 10.28 -7.63 -1.87
N GLU A 44 9.59 -7.38 -0.77
CA GLU A 44 9.06 -8.43 0.08
C GLU A 44 7.97 -9.16 -0.69
N VAL A 45 8.17 -10.44 -0.99
CA VAL A 45 7.18 -11.25 -1.71
C VAL A 45 6.06 -11.57 -0.74
N ILE A 46 4.90 -10.95 -0.95
CA ILE A 46 3.69 -11.21 -0.18
C ILE A 46 3.15 -12.59 -0.60
N GLU A 47 3.05 -13.51 0.36
CA GLU A 47 2.37 -14.79 0.13
C GLU A 47 0.84 -14.59 0.14
N ALA A 48 0.23 -14.54 -1.05
CA ALA A 48 -1.20 -14.31 -1.24
C ALA A 48 -2.03 -15.59 -0.95
N ASN A 49 -2.04 -16.03 0.32
CA ASN A 49 -2.68 -17.27 0.75
C ASN A 49 -4.09 -17.07 1.34
N THR A 50 -4.37 -15.87 1.86
CA THR A 50 -5.64 -15.54 2.51
C THR A 50 -6.43 -14.53 1.70
N VAL A 51 -7.69 -14.29 2.08
CA VAL A 51 -8.51 -13.24 1.47
C VAL A 51 -7.82 -11.89 1.58
N ALA A 52 -7.33 -11.51 2.76
CA ALA A 52 -6.71 -10.22 2.97
C ALA A 52 -5.42 -10.04 2.18
N THR A 53 -4.54 -11.05 2.15
CA THR A 53 -3.26 -10.97 1.43
C THR A 53 -3.45 -10.98 -0.09
N LYS A 54 -4.47 -11.67 -0.62
CA LYS A 54 -4.84 -11.57 -2.06
C LYS A 54 -5.30 -10.17 -2.43
N LEU A 55 -6.11 -9.55 -1.57
CA LEU A 55 -6.58 -8.17 -1.78
C LEU A 55 -5.45 -7.14 -1.61
N GLN A 56 -4.50 -7.39 -0.71
CA GLN A 56 -3.30 -6.57 -0.55
C GLN A 56 -2.48 -6.54 -1.85
N VAL A 57 -2.24 -7.69 -2.48
CA VAL A 57 -1.56 -7.75 -3.79
C VAL A 57 -2.35 -6.99 -4.85
N ALA A 58 -3.68 -7.19 -4.93
CA ALA A 58 -4.53 -6.48 -5.88
C ALA A 58 -4.50 -4.95 -5.67
N PHE A 59 -4.44 -4.49 -4.42
CA PHE A 59 -4.28 -3.08 -4.07
C PHE A 59 -2.95 -2.53 -4.60
N ILE A 60 -1.84 -3.19 -4.27
CA ILE A 60 -0.49 -2.77 -4.69
C ILE A 60 -0.41 -2.69 -6.21
N ASP A 61 -0.91 -3.71 -6.92
CA ASP A 61 -0.93 -3.74 -8.38
C ASP A 61 -1.78 -2.61 -8.96
N ALA A 62 -2.94 -2.33 -8.38
CA ALA A 62 -3.81 -1.24 -8.81
C ALA A 62 -3.14 0.13 -8.65
N VAL A 63 -2.47 0.39 -7.52
CA VAL A 63 -1.76 1.64 -7.29
C VAL A 63 -0.55 1.77 -8.20
N LYS A 64 0.25 0.71 -8.37
CA LYS A 64 1.40 0.70 -9.30
C LYS A 64 0.96 0.94 -10.75
N ALA A 65 -0.19 0.39 -11.17
CA ALA A 65 -0.73 0.59 -12.52
C ALA A 65 -1.26 2.03 -12.73
N ASN A 66 -1.86 2.64 -11.72
CA ASN A 66 -2.37 4.01 -11.77
C ASN A 66 -2.22 4.72 -10.41
N PRO A 67 -1.05 5.35 -10.14
CA PRO A 67 -0.83 6.06 -8.87
C PRO A 67 -1.79 7.24 -8.63
N ALA A 68 -2.44 7.75 -9.68
CA ALA A 68 -3.42 8.83 -9.59
C ALA A 68 -4.86 8.34 -9.37
N ALA A 69 -5.08 7.02 -9.27
CA ALA A 69 -6.40 6.46 -9.01
C ALA A 69 -6.98 6.98 -7.69
N THR A 70 -8.29 7.23 -7.68
CA THR A 70 -9.01 7.61 -6.45
C THR A 70 -9.15 6.43 -5.50
N ALA A 71 -9.45 6.69 -4.24
CA ALA A 71 -9.74 5.63 -3.27
C ALA A 71 -10.90 4.72 -3.71
N GLU A 72 -11.94 5.29 -4.36
CA GLU A 72 -13.08 4.53 -4.87
C GLU A 72 -12.69 3.61 -6.04
N GLU A 73 -11.84 4.09 -6.97
CA GLU A 73 -11.37 3.28 -8.11
C GLU A 73 -10.55 2.09 -7.63
N ILE A 74 -9.64 2.30 -6.67
CA ILE A 74 -8.83 1.22 -6.09
C ILE A 74 -9.73 0.25 -5.30
N ALA A 75 -10.65 0.75 -4.47
CA ALA A 75 -11.61 -0.07 -3.74
C ALA A 75 -12.48 -0.91 -4.68
N ALA A 76 -12.84 -0.37 -5.86
CA ALA A 76 -13.60 -1.12 -6.87
C ALA A 76 -12.78 -2.29 -7.46
N VAL A 77 -11.47 -2.13 -7.65
CA VAL A 77 -10.59 -3.23 -8.06
C VAL A 77 -10.59 -4.33 -7.00
N CYS A 78 -10.40 -3.97 -5.73
CA CYS A 78 -10.43 -4.93 -4.62
C CYS A 78 -11.80 -5.61 -4.49
N ALA A 79 -12.91 -4.87 -4.61
CA ALA A 79 -14.26 -5.41 -4.51
C ALA A 79 -14.64 -6.37 -5.65
N GLN A 80 -14.00 -6.27 -6.82
CA GLN A 80 -14.20 -7.15 -7.96
C GLN A 80 -13.25 -8.34 -7.98
N HIS A 81 -12.32 -8.42 -7.03
CA HIS A 81 -11.37 -9.52 -6.96
C HIS A 81 -12.06 -10.84 -6.66
N GLU A 82 -11.57 -11.95 -7.26
CA GLU A 82 -12.17 -13.29 -7.11
C GLU A 82 -12.29 -13.75 -5.65
N ALA A 83 -11.33 -13.37 -4.78
CA ALA A 83 -11.32 -13.73 -3.37
C ALA A 83 -12.55 -13.24 -2.60
N VAL A 84 -13.28 -12.24 -3.09
CA VAL A 84 -14.49 -11.67 -2.47
C VAL A 84 -15.72 -11.77 -3.35
N SER A 85 -15.65 -12.48 -4.48
CA SER A 85 -16.74 -12.60 -5.45
C SER A 85 -18.02 -13.18 -4.84
N LEU A 86 -17.89 -14.12 -3.88
CA LEU A 86 -19.03 -14.75 -3.20
C LEU A 86 -19.82 -13.79 -2.31
N ILE A 87 -19.19 -12.75 -1.78
CA ILE A 87 -19.83 -11.79 -0.86
C ILE A 87 -20.26 -10.50 -1.54
N GLY A 88 -19.78 -10.23 -2.76
CA GLY A 88 -20.17 -9.09 -3.60
C GLY A 88 -20.09 -7.74 -2.88
N PRO A 89 -18.90 -7.28 -2.44
CA PRO A 89 -18.80 -6.05 -1.68
C PRO A 89 -19.27 -4.84 -2.49
N ALA A 90 -20.03 -3.95 -1.85
CA ALA A 90 -20.35 -2.63 -2.40
C ALA A 90 -19.27 -1.63 -2.00
N VAL A 91 -18.96 -0.69 -2.91
CA VAL A 91 -18.01 0.41 -2.67
C VAL A 91 -18.78 1.68 -2.36
N MET A 92 -18.36 2.39 -1.31
CA MET A 92 -18.97 3.67 -0.90
C MET A 92 -17.89 4.64 -0.43
N PRO A 93 -17.94 5.94 -0.81
CA PRO A 93 -17.06 6.95 -0.26
C PRO A 93 -17.38 7.20 1.22
N MET A 94 -16.34 7.50 2.00
CA MET A 94 -16.44 7.81 3.41
C MET A 94 -15.74 9.12 3.73
N ALA A 95 -16.32 9.89 4.66
CA ALA A 95 -15.69 11.08 5.23
C ALA A 95 -14.95 10.74 6.52
N GLU A 96 -14.08 11.66 6.96
CA GLU A 96 -13.47 11.60 8.29
C GLU A 96 -14.55 11.52 9.37
N GLY A 97 -14.27 10.76 10.40
CA GLY A 97 -15.19 10.54 11.50
C GLY A 97 -15.22 9.11 11.97
N TRP A 98 -16.37 8.71 12.51
CA TRP A 98 -16.57 7.33 12.93
C TRP A 98 -16.62 6.40 11.72
N LEU A 99 -15.76 5.41 11.70
CA LEU A 99 -15.73 4.35 10.70
C LEU A 99 -16.05 3.01 11.35
N ASN A 100 -16.89 2.22 10.70
CA ASN A 100 -17.26 0.90 11.20
C ASN A 100 -16.01 -0.02 11.25
N GLY A 101 -15.90 -0.85 12.28
CA GLY A 101 -14.74 -1.72 12.47
C GLY A 101 -13.64 -1.12 13.34
N PHE A 102 -13.77 0.14 13.77
CA PHE A 102 -12.80 0.79 14.65
C PHE A 102 -13.45 1.20 15.97
N THR A 103 -12.69 1.08 17.06
CA THR A 103 -13.12 1.54 18.40
C THR A 103 -12.88 3.03 18.62
N ALA A 104 -12.08 3.68 17.76
CA ALA A 104 -11.86 5.12 17.81
C ALA A 104 -13.16 5.89 17.53
N GLU A 105 -13.38 6.99 18.25
CA GLU A 105 -14.52 7.89 18.00
C GLU A 105 -14.42 8.54 16.62
N SER A 106 -13.22 8.70 16.10
CA SER A 106 -12.98 9.30 14.79
C SER A 106 -11.66 8.81 14.20
N ILE A 107 -11.69 8.47 12.92
CA ILE A 107 -10.50 8.27 12.07
C ILE A 107 -10.35 9.53 11.22
N THR A 108 -9.18 10.16 11.28
CA THR A 108 -8.89 11.43 10.60
C THR A 108 -7.48 11.42 10.01
N GLY A 109 -7.17 12.39 9.14
CA GLY A 109 -5.84 12.53 8.53
C GLY A 109 -5.75 11.99 7.11
N PHE A 110 -6.88 11.73 6.46
CA PHE A 110 -6.96 11.35 5.06
C PHE A 110 -7.70 12.40 4.22
N SER A 111 -7.43 12.45 2.93
CA SER A 111 -8.13 13.34 1.97
C SER A 111 -9.28 12.63 1.26
N GLU A 112 -9.17 11.32 1.07
CA GLU A 112 -10.20 10.47 0.48
C GLU A 112 -10.25 9.15 1.22
N CYS A 113 -11.43 8.55 1.30
CA CYS A 113 -11.63 7.21 1.80
C CYS A 113 -12.77 6.53 1.04
N ALA A 114 -12.59 5.26 0.73
CA ALA A 114 -13.65 4.39 0.26
C ALA A 114 -13.67 3.10 1.08
N VAL A 115 -14.86 2.71 1.52
CA VAL A 115 -15.11 1.40 2.12
C VAL A 115 -15.58 0.43 1.04
N PHE A 116 -15.16 -0.82 1.12
CA PHE A 116 -15.72 -1.92 0.36
C PHE A 116 -16.11 -3.06 1.30
N ALA A 117 -17.39 -3.33 1.37
CA ALA A 117 -17.97 -4.25 2.35
C ALA A 117 -19.26 -4.88 1.82
N PRO A 118 -19.63 -6.09 2.30
CA PRO A 118 -20.90 -6.69 1.94
C PRO A 118 -22.06 -5.86 2.48
N MET A 119 -23.14 -5.78 1.71
CA MET A 119 -24.36 -5.06 2.10
C MET A 119 -25.13 -5.77 3.24
N ILE A 120 -24.79 -7.03 3.51
CA ILE A 120 -25.42 -7.85 4.55
C ILE A 120 -24.42 -8.04 5.70
N GLY A 121 -24.76 -7.54 6.87
CA GLY A 121 -23.89 -7.36 8.02
C GLY A 121 -23.52 -8.61 8.83
N THR A 122 -23.73 -9.84 8.33
CA THR A 122 -23.33 -11.07 9.05
C THR A 122 -21.98 -11.64 8.61
N ILE A 123 -21.40 -11.09 7.56
CA ILE A 123 -20.12 -11.53 7.02
C ILE A 123 -19.01 -10.67 7.67
N PRO A 124 -17.99 -11.30 8.30
CA PRO A 124 -16.93 -10.58 9.00
C PRO A 124 -15.87 -10.08 8.01
N PHE A 125 -16.30 -9.23 7.05
CA PHE A 125 -15.43 -8.62 6.05
C PHE A 125 -15.65 -7.11 5.99
N MET A 126 -14.56 -6.36 6.04
CA MET A 126 -14.55 -4.91 5.89
C MET A 126 -13.22 -4.47 5.31
N GLY A 127 -13.24 -3.74 4.21
CA GLY A 127 -12.04 -3.17 3.61
C GLY A 127 -12.16 -1.67 3.42
N TYR A 128 -11.05 -0.96 3.55
CA TYR A 128 -10.92 0.47 3.34
C TYR A 128 -9.72 0.79 2.46
N ILE A 129 -9.89 1.76 1.59
CA ILE A 129 -8.80 2.43 0.88
C ILE A 129 -8.80 3.90 1.30
N PHE A 130 -7.64 4.39 1.74
CA PHE A 130 -7.44 5.79 2.09
C PHE A 130 -6.45 6.43 1.15
N THR A 131 -6.65 7.71 0.84
CA THR A 131 -5.64 8.58 0.24
C THR A 131 -5.22 9.60 1.28
N LEU A 132 -3.93 9.66 1.60
CA LEU A 132 -3.40 10.63 2.54
C LEU A 132 -2.98 11.92 1.82
N PRO A 133 -3.05 13.09 2.48
CA PRO A 133 -2.47 14.32 1.97
C PRO A 133 -0.96 14.18 1.72
N GLU A 134 -0.42 14.98 0.81
CA GLU A 134 1.01 15.02 0.56
C GLU A 134 1.78 15.37 1.85
N GLY A 135 2.81 14.59 2.16
CA GLY A 135 3.63 14.77 3.38
C GLY A 135 3.01 14.27 4.67
N ALA A 136 1.88 13.57 4.61
CA ALA A 136 1.31 12.91 5.79
C ALA A 136 2.24 11.80 6.30
N ASP A 137 2.20 11.56 7.60
CA ASP A 137 2.90 10.44 8.24
C ASP A 137 2.09 9.15 8.06
N VAL A 138 2.46 8.36 7.04
CA VAL A 138 1.79 7.11 6.67
C VAL A 138 1.84 6.11 7.81
N GLU A 139 2.99 5.97 8.49
CA GLU A 139 3.16 5.01 9.58
C GLU A 139 2.33 5.39 10.81
N ALA A 140 2.24 6.68 11.13
CA ALA A 140 1.35 7.15 12.19
C ALA A 140 -0.12 6.87 11.86
N PHE A 141 -0.52 7.04 10.59
CA PHE A 141 -1.88 6.73 10.15
C PHE A 141 -2.18 5.23 10.21
N LYS A 142 -1.27 4.37 9.74
CA LYS A 142 -1.39 2.89 9.86
C LYS A 142 -1.50 2.47 11.34
N THR A 143 -0.72 3.11 12.21
CA THR A 143 -0.80 2.86 13.67
C THR A 143 -2.17 3.27 14.23
N GLN A 144 -2.74 4.40 13.79
CA GLN A 144 -4.10 4.81 14.18
C GLN A 144 -5.11 3.72 13.81
N LEU A 145 -5.06 3.19 12.58
CA LEU A 145 -5.96 2.15 12.12
C LEU A 145 -5.80 0.85 12.92
N THR A 146 -4.56 0.34 12.97
CA THR A 146 -4.29 -0.98 13.55
C THR A 146 -4.51 -1.03 15.07
N SER A 147 -4.24 0.07 15.79
CA SER A 147 -4.43 0.14 17.24
C SER A 147 -5.90 0.28 17.66
N THR A 148 -6.77 0.71 16.74
CA THR A 148 -8.20 0.93 17.03
C THR A 148 -9.12 -0.07 16.33
N ALA A 149 -8.58 -0.94 15.48
CA ALA A 149 -9.34 -1.98 14.81
C ALA A 149 -9.94 -2.98 15.81
N ASP A 150 -11.19 -3.37 15.57
CA ASP A 150 -11.89 -4.38 16.35
C ASP A 150 -12.34 -5.54 15.44
N LEU A 151 -11.62 -6.66 15.47
CA LEU A 151 -11.96 -7.85 14.68
C LEU A 151 -13.35 -8.42 15.01
N ARG A 152 -13.96 -7.99 16.10
CA ARG A 152 -15.31 -8.40 16.54
C ARG A 152 -16.36 -7.29 16.39
N TRP A 153 -16.10 -6.27 15.57
CA TRP A 153 -17.06 -5.16 15.32
C TRP A 153 -18.44 -5.67 14.92
N ASN A 154 -18.49 -6.82 14.27
CA ASN A 154 -19.71 -7.51 13.89
C ASN A 154 -20.08 -8.52 15.00
N ILE A 155 -20.92 -8.12 15.92
CA ILE A 155 -21.26 -8.81 17.17
C ILE A 155 -21.47 -10.33 17.02
N CYS A 156 -21.98 -10.78 15.87
CA CYS A 156 -22.31 -12.20 15.62
C CYS A 156 -21.14 -13.02 15.08
N THR A 157 -20.16 -12.39 14.45
CA THR A 157 -19.01 -13.04 13.79
C THR A 157 -17.75 -12.20 14.05
N ALA A 158 -16.58 -12.81 13.87
CA ALA A 158 -15.30 -12.12 13.98
C ALA A 158 -14.50 -12.34 12.71
N ALA A 159 -13.70 -11.35 12.31
CA ALA A 159 -12.65 -11.56 11.32
C ALA A 159 -11.51 -12.37 11.94
N ASP A 160 -10.82 -13.14 11.13
CA ASP A 160 -9.69 -13.96 11.56
C ASP A 160 -8.38 -13.20 11.51
N GLU A 161 -8.28 -12.23 10.57
CA GLU A 161 -7.08 -11.45 10.33
C GLU A 161 -7.38 -9.99 10.01
N MET A 162 -6.33 -9.17 10.16
CA MET A 162 -6.28 -7.79 9.75
C MET A 162 -4.98 -7.56 8.98
N VAL A 163 -5.07 -6.91 7.82
CA VAL A 163 -3.92 -6.45 7.03
C VAL A 163 -4.02 -4.96 6.85
N CYS A 164 -2.92 -4.26 7.10
CA CYS A 164 -2.76 -2.82 6.88
C CYS A 164 -1.45 -2.58 6.15
N ASP A 165 -1.51 -2.03 4.94
CA ASP A 165 -0.35 -1.80 4.10
C ASP A 165 -0.49 -0.48 3.33
N ASP A 166 0.58 -0.04 2.66
CA ASP A 166 0.57 1.19 1.87
C ASP A 166 1.39 1.05 0.59
N GLU A 167 1.01 1.85 -0.40
CA GLU A 167 1.80 2.11 -1.59
C GLU A 167 1.76 3.62 -1.86
N GLY A 168 2.89 4.30 -1.61
CA GLY A 168 2.98 5.76 -1.69
C GLY A 168 2.12 6.47 -0.65
N ASN A 169 1.14 7.25 -1.08
CA ASN A 169 0.18 7.92 -0.19
C ASN A 169 -1.18 7.21 -0.08
N LYS A 170 -1.28 6.01 -0.64
CA LYS A 170 -2.48 5.17 -0.52
C LYS A 170 -2.29 4.16 0.59
N VAL A 171 -3.29 4.03 1.46
CA VAL A 171 -3.29 3.05 2.55
C VAL A 171 -4.43 2.08 2.36
N PHE A 172 -4.10 0.82 2.41
CA PHE A 172 -5.00 -0.32 2.39
C PHE A 172 -5.23 -0.83 3.81
N PHE A 173 -6.47 -1.10 4.15
CA PHE A 173 -6.83 -1.74 5.41
C PHE A 173 -7.95 -2.73 5.17
N VAL A 174 -7.80 -3.96 5.68
CA VAL A 174 -8.84 -4.96 5.59
C VAL A 174 -8.91 -5.81 6.86
N MET A 175 -10.11 -6.16 7.28
CA MET A 175 -10.41 -7.22 8.24
C MET A 175 -11.25 -8.27 7.52
N ALA A 176 -10.81 -9.53 7.57
CA ALA A 176 -11.40 -10.61 6.79
C ALA A 176 -11.32 -11.96 7.49
N PRO A 177 -12.16 -12.96 7.12
CA PRO A 177 -11.85 -14.36 7.37
C PRO A 177 -10.67 -14.79 6.50
N LEU A 178 -9.98 -15.87 6.88
CA LEU A 178 -8.86 -16.41 6.08
C LEU A 178 -9.31 -16.85 4.68
N SER A 179 -10.52 -17.39 4.56
CA SER A 179 -11.14 -17.82 3.30
C SER A 179 -12.64 -17.66 3.34
N PHE A 180 -13.25 -17.53 2.15
CA PHE A 180 -14.68 -17.74 1.93
C PHE A 180 -14.82 -19.12 1.27
N GLU A 181 -14.92 -20.16 2.07
CA GLU A 181 -15.20 -21.50 1.56
C GLU A 181 -16.71 -21.68 1.35
N GLU A 182 -17.05 -22.45 0.31
CA GLU A 182 -18.42 -22.91 0.03
C GLU A 182 -18.84 -24.04 0.99
#